data_6e0fcecdf6d371f273f7e7913b1400e8
#
_entry.id   6e0fcecdf6d371f273f7e7913b1400e8
#
_cell.length_a   1.000
_cell.length_b   1.000
_cell.length_c   1.000
_cell.angle_alpha   90.00
_cell.angle_beta   90.00
_cell.angle_gamma   90.00
#
_symmetry.space_group_name_H-M   'P 1'
#
loop_
_entity.id
_entity.type
_entity.pdbx_description
1 polymer ?
#
loop_
_entity_poly.entity_id
_entity_poly.type
_entity_poly.pdbx_seq_one_letter_code
_entity_poly.pdbx_strand_id
1 'polypeptide(L)'
;QVSGAIYNIQLLEESHKRAIQLESAAEIARDISGSLNLDELLNNAVTMIQERFSFYHAAIFLVDHLQHYAVIREATGEAGAQLKRNGFRLGVGSNSPVGYVSGHGEALTIDNTETEPTYQENPLLPNTRAETAIPLKIGERILGVLDVHSNEPYAFSQEIIQTLNIIADQLAVGINNTELFAETQEHLSQHRLIHHITTSAASGTTLEEALNGAVQGLQVTLGGDRVAILLANNKQEKLTVGAAIGYSEEDIAEINIPFGSGITGWVARNKKLLRIDDAPTDSRYFAVSANTRSELAI
;
A
#
# COMPACT_ATOMS: atom_id res chain seq x y z
N GLN A 1 -45.91 40.51 2.96
CA GLN A 1 -44.50 41.02 2.89
C GLN A 1 -43.62 40.54 4.04
N VAL A 2 -44.10 40.47 5.29
CA VAL A 2 -43.32 40.00 6.46
C VAL A 2 -42.93 38.52 6.35
N SER A 3 -43.84 37.66 5.84
CA SER A 3 -43.59 36.21 5.69
C SER A 3 -42.50 35.91 4.68
N GLY A 4 -42.36 36.68 3.59
CA GLY A 4 -41.29 36.53 2.61
C GLY A 4 -39.94 36.97 3.13
N ALA A 5 -39.89 38.01 3.99
CA ALA A 5 -38.65 38.44 4.62
C ALA A 5 -38.12 37.42 5.64
N ILE A 6 -39.01 36.81 6.44
CA ILE A 6 -38.64 35.76 7.40
C ILE A 6 -38.11 34.52 6.66
N TYR A 7 -38.78 34.11 5.58
CA TYR A 7 -38.34 32.96 4.75
C TYR A 7 -36.96 33.20 4.12
N ASN A 8 -36.72 34.41 3.60
CA ASN A 8 -35.39 34.76 3.05
C ASN A 8 -34.28 34.81 4.10
N ILE A 9 -34.59 35.27 5.32
CA ILE A 9 -33.61 35.25 6.43
C ILE A 9 -33.28 33.81 6.82
N GLN A 10 -34.26 32.94 6.94
CA GLN A 10 -34.06 31.53 7.22
C GLN A 10 -33.22 30.83 6.14
N LEU A 11 -33.48 31.09 4.86
CA LEU A 11 -32.69 30.56 3.74
C LEU A 11 -31.24 31.06 3.78
N LEU A 12 -31.04 32.33 4.13
CA LEU A 12 -29.70 32.92 4.25
C LEU A 12 -28.92 32.32 5.44
N GLU A 13 -29.57 32.14 6.58
CA GLU A 13 -28.98 31.50 7.76
C GLU A 13 -28.61 30.03 7.47
N GLU A 14 -29.52 29.28 6.82
CA GLU A 14 -29.24 27.90 6.42
C GLU A 14 -28.13 27.80 5.39
N SER A 15 -28.10 28.69 4.39
CA SER A 15 -27.02 28.76 3.41
C SER A 15 -25.68 29.13 4.05
N HIS A 16 -25.67 30.06 5.00
CA HIS A 16 -24.47 30.47 5.70
C HIS A 16 -23.93 29.36 6.61
N LYS A 17 -24.83 28.67 7.32
CA LYS A 17 -24.49 27.50 8.15
C LYS A 17 -23.90 26.38 7.31
N ARG A 18 -24.49 26.11 6.13
CA ARG A 18 -23.95 25.13 5.16
C ARG A 18 -22.57 25.52 4.63
N ALA A 19 -22.36 26.80 4.31
CA ALA A 19 -21.08 27.29 3.84
C ALA A 19 -19.97 27.10 4.89
N ILE A 20 -20.24 27.42 6.16
CA ILE A 20 -19.30 27.21 7.28
C ILE A 20 -19.01 25.71 7.48
N GLN A 21 -20.01 24.85 7.38
CA GLN A 21 -19.83 23.39 7.49
C GLN A 21 -18.98 22.83 6.36
N LEU A 22 -19.24 23.27 5.11
CA LEU A 22 -18.45 22.88 3.95
C LEU A 22 -16.98 23.38 4.04
N GLU A 23 -16.79 24.61 4.52
CA GLU A 23 -15.47 25.19 4.71
C GLU A 23 -14.69 24.44 5.78
N SER A 24 -15.32 24.12 6.91
CA SER A 24 -14.73 23.29 7.97
C SER A 24 -14.41 21.88 7.50
N ALA A 25 -15.30 21.25 6.74
CA ALA A 25 -15.05 19.94 6.16
C ALA A 25 -13.90 19.96 5.14
N ALA A 26 -13.79 21.05 4.35
CA ALA A 26 -12.71 21.23 3.39
C ALA A 26 -11.35 21.55 4.04
N GLU A 27 -11.33 22.26 5.20
CA GLU A 27 -10.12 22.46 5.99
C GLU A 27 -9.62 21.12 6.57
N ILE A 28 -10.52 20.36 7.18
CA ILE A 28 -10.26 19.02 7.69
C ILE A 28 -9.69 18.12 6.59
N ALA A 29 -10.30 18.17 5.44
CA ALA A 29 -9.92 17.39 4.28
C ALA A 29 -8.53 17.77 3.75
N ARG A 30 -8.17 19.04 3.79
CA ARG A 30 -6.83 19.53 3.42
C ARG A 30 -5.74 19.08 4.40
N ASP A 31 -6.02 19.12 5.69
CA ASP A 31 -5.09 18.68 6.73
C ASP A 31 -4.83 17.18 6.63
N ILE A 32 -5.86 16.40 6.26
CA ILE A 32 -5.75 14.97 6.01
C ILE A 32 -4.95 14.69 4.72
N SER A 33 -5.21 15.42 3.63
CA SER A 33 -4.66 15.13 2.29
C SER A 33 -3.19 15.55 2.12
N GLY A 34 -2.58 16.21 3.11
CA GLY A 34 -1.21 16.74 3.02
C GLY A 34 -0.10 15.68 3.22
N SER A 35 -0.42 14.49 3.72
CA SER A 35 0.57 13.44 3.91
C SER A 35 0.75 12.58 2.66
N LEU A 36 2.02 12.36 2.26
CA LEU A 36 2.40 11.40 1.23
C LEU A 36 2.59 9.98 1.79
N ASN A 37 2.33 9.79 3.09
CA ASN A 37 2.37 8.50 3.77
C ASN A 37 0.94 8.03 4.04
N LEU A 38 0.58 6.89 3.46
CA LEU A 38 -0.77 6.31 3.57
C LEU A 38 -1.16 6.02 5.02
N ASP A 39 -0.27 5.43 5.81
CA ASP A 39 -0.58 5.03 7.19
C ASP A 39 -0.80 6.27 8.08
N GLU A 40 -0.03 7.34 7.89
CA GLU A 40 -0.20 8.61 8.58
C GLU A 40 -1.52 9.30 8.20
N LEU A 41 -1.84 9.32 6.90
CA LEU A 41 -3.11 9.85 6.37
C LEU A 41 -4.31 9.14 7.01
N LEU A 42 -4.31 7.81 7.01
CA LEU A 42 -5.42 7.02 7.54
C LEU A 42 -5.55 7.17 9.06
N ASN A 43 -4.44 7.16 9.80
CA ASN A 43 -4.44 7.34 11.25
C ASN A 43 -4.99 8.71 11.67
N ASN A 44 -4.52 9.77 11.00
CA ASN A 44 -5.00 11.13 11.26
C ASN A 44 -6.50 11.23 10.98
N ALA A 45 -6.98 10.61 9.91
CA ALA A 45 -8.38 10.64 9.54
C ALA A 45 -9.29 9.98 10.57
N VAL A 46 -9.00 8.74 10.98
CA VAL A 46 -9.86 8.03 11.95
C VAL A 46 -9.84 8.70 13.32
N THR A 47 -8.67 9.20 13.75
CA THR A 47 -8.52 9.91 15.02
C THR A 47 -9.34 11.20 15.03
N MET A 48 -9.20 12.00 13.99
CA MET A 48 -9.93 13.26 13.86
C MET A 48 -11.44 13.04 13.77
N ILE A 49 -11.92 12.03 13.01
CA ILE A 49 -13.35 11.71 12.92
C ILE A 49 -13.87 11.33 14.31
N GLN A 50 -13.16 10.46 15.03
CA GLN A 50 -13.55 10.06 16.38
C GLN A 50 -13.61 11.23 17.33
N GLU A 51 -12.56 12.05 17.41
CA GLU A 51 -12.46 13.16 18.37
C GLU A 51 -13.45 14.28 18.09
N ARG A 52 -13.57 14.68 16.80
CA ARG A 52 -14.39 15.84 16.43
C ARG A 52 -15.91 15.58 16.58
N PHE A 53 -16.33 14.36 16.29
CA PHE A 53 -17.73 13.97 16.38
C PHE A 53 -18.07 13.18 17.65
N SER A 54 -17.07 12.88 18.49
CA SER A 54 -17.22 12.06 19.71
C SER A 54 -17.81 10.69 19.41
N PHE A 55 -17.46 10.07 18.28
CA PHE A 55 -17.93 8.75 17.94
C PHE A 55 -17.23 7.66 18.78
N TYR A 56 -17.94 6.57 18.98
CA TYR A 56 -17.44 5.42 19.72
C TYR A 56 -16.23 4.78 19.04
N HIS A 57 -16.29 4.61 17.73
CA HIS A 57 -15.23 4.01 16.95
C HIS A 57 -15.24 4.52 15.50
N ALA A 58 -14.07 4.61 14.89
CA ALA A 58 -13.91 4.88 13.47
C ALA A 58 -12.85 3.96 12.88
N ALA A 59 -13.09 3.43 11.69
CA ALA A 59 -12.19 2.54 10.98
C ALA A 59 -12.16 2.82 9.49
N ILE A 60 -11.05 2.52 8.84
CA ILE A 60 -10.92 2.56 7.38
C ILE A 60 -10.49 1.18 6.90
N PHE A 61 -11.27 0.65 5.98
CA PHE A 61 -10.99 -0.57 5.25
C PHE A 61 -10.56 -0.23 3.83
N LEU A 62 -9.53 -0.89 3.31
CA LEU A 62 -9.17 -0.80 1.89
C LEU A 62 -9.49 -2.11 1.19
N VAL A 63 -10.01 -2.01 -0.02
CA VAL A 63 -10.30 -3.16 -0.87
C VAL A 63 -9.00 -3.73 -1.42
N ASP A 64 -8.82 -5.04 -1.34
CA ASP A 64 -7.64 -5.72 -1.86
C ASP A 64 -7.58 -5.69 -3.39
N HIS A 65 -6.40 -5.94 -3.96
CA HIS A 65 -6.18 -5.89 -5.42
C HIS A 65 -7.07 -6.87 -6.21
N LEU A 66 -7.52 -7.95 -5.57
CA LEU A 66 -8.39 -8.95 -6.19
C LEU A 66 -9.87 -8.60 -6.01
N GLN A 67 -10.20 -7.54 -5.29
CA GLN A 67 -11.55 -7.13 -4.95
C GLN A 67 -12.37 -8.22 -4.23
N HIS A 68 -11.70 -9.07 -3.46
CA HIS A 68 -12.35 -10.12 -2.70
C HIS A 68 -12.66 -9.69 -1.27
N TYR A 69 -11.80 -8.86 -0.68
CA TYR A 69 -11.91 -8.46 0.73
C TYR A 69 -11.70 -6.97 0.92
N ALA A 70 -12.49 -6.39 1.81
CA ALA A 70 -12.22 -5.13 2.47
C ALA A 70 -11.39 -5.44 3.73
N VAL A 71 -10.13 -5.01 3.74
CA VAL A 71 -9.15 -5.28 4.80
C VAL A 71 -8.98 -4.05 5.67
N ILE A 72 -9.09 -4.21 6.99
CA ILE A 72 -8.87 -3.11 7.92
C ILE A 72 -7.44 -2.57 7.80
N ARG A 73 -7.30 -1.27 7.61
CA ARG A 73 -6.00 -0.60 7.50
C ARG A 73 -5.73 0.30 8.68
N GLU A 74 -6.74 1.03 9.13
CA GLU A 74 -6.63 1.87 10.32
C GLU A 74 -7.93 1.88 11.11
N ALA A 75 -7.83 2.03 12.45
CA ALA A 75 -8.99 2.07 13.32
C ALA A 75 -8.62 2.63 14.71
N THR A 76 -9.61 3.24 15.37
CA THR A 76 -9.39 3.92 16.64
C THR A 76 -9.44 2.97 17.85
N GLY A 77 -8.68 3.30 18.89
CA GLY A 77 -8.72 2.64 20.20
C GLY A 77 -8.10 1.24 20.22
N GLU A 78 -8.20 0.58 21.39
CA GLU A 78 -7.62 -0.77 21.60
C GLU A 78 -8.33 -1.84 20.75
N ALA A 79 -9.64 -1.72 20.55
CA ALA A 79 -10.40 -2.61 19.67
C ALA A 79 -9.88 -2.53 18.24
N GLY A 80 -9.65 -1.31 17.72
CA GLY A 80 -9.06 -1.09 16.41
C GLY A 80 -7.66 -1.68 16.29
N ALA A 81 -6.81 -1.46 17.28
CA ALA A 81 -5.47 -2.05 17.30
C ALA A 81 -5.50 -3.58 17.29
N GLN A 82 -6.46 -4.20 17.99
CA GLN A 82 -6.63 -5.66 18.00
C GLN A 82 -7.15 -6.17 16.65
N LEU A 83 -8.13 -5.49 16.04
CA LEU A 83 -8.65 -5.84 14.70
C LEU A 83 -7.52 -5.79 13.65
N LYS A 84 -6.67 -4.75 13.68
CA LYS A 84 -5.50 -4.63 12.80
C LYS A 84 -4.50 -5.77 13.01
N ARG A 85 -4.12 -6.07 14.24
CA ARG A 85 -3.18 -7.16 14.56
C ARG A 85 -3.69 -8.52 14.06
N ASN A 86 -5.00 -8.75 14.10
CA ASN A 86 -5.64 -9.98 13.65
C ASN A 86 -5.84 -10.03 12.12
N GLY A 87 -5.50 -8.97 11.39
CA GLY A 87 -5.73 -8.90 9.94
C GLY A 87 -7.21 -8.98 9.57
N PHE A 88 -8.07 -8.32 10.35
CA PHE A 88 -9.52 -8.39 10.19
C PHE A 88 -9.93 -7.93 8.79
N ARG A 89 -10.80 -8.71 8.15
CA ARG A 89 -11.27 -8.45 6.79
C ARG A 89 -12.69 -8.95 6.60
N LEU A 90 -13.42 -8.30 5.71
CA LEU A 90 -14.79 -8.61 5.36
C LEU A 90 -14.89 -8.87 3.85
N GLY A 91 -15.72 -9.84 3.46
CA GLY A 91 -15.92 -10.13 2.04
C GLY A 91 -16.61 -8.96 1.32
N VAL A 92 -16.09 -8.57 0.17
CA VAL A 92 -16.74 -7.57 -0.71
C VAL A 92 -18.11 -8.11 -1.14
N GLY A 93 -19.15 -7.29 -1.00
CA GLY A 93 -20.55 -7.68 -1.27
C GLY A 93 -21.20 -8.56 -0.19
N SER A 94 -20.53 -8.80 0.96
CA SER A 94 -21.13 -9.53 2.08
C SER A 94 -22.22 -8.71 2.80
N ASN A 95 -22.98 -9.37 3.68
CA ASN A 95 -24.11 -8.74 4.39
C ASN A 95 -23.70 -7.75 5.49
N SER A 96 -22.39 -7.63 5.83
CA SER A 96 -21.94 -6.60 6.76
C SER A 96 -22.01 -5.22 6.11
N PRO A 97 -22.19 -4.11 6.88
CA PRO A 97 -22.22 -2.77 6.31
C PRO A 97 -20.99 -2.46 5.43
N VAL A 98 -19.79 -2.75 5.92
CA VAL A 98 -18.54 -2.60 5.15
C VAL A 98 -18.52 -3.48 3.91
N GLY A 99 -18.96 -4.74 4.01
CA GLY A 99 -19.03 -5.66 2.88
C GLY A 99 -19.99 -5.19 1.82
N TYR A 100 -21.19 -4.76 2.21
CA TYR A 100 -22.20 -4.20 1.30
C TYR A 100 -21.65 -2.97 0.56
N VAL A 101 -21.14 -1.99 1.31
CA VAL A 101 -20.64 -0.73 0.75
C VAL A 101 -19.44 -0.95 -0.17
N SER A 102 -18.53 -1.86 0.19
CA SER A 102 -17.38 -2.20 -0.67
C SER A 102 -17.78 -2.89 -1.97
N GLY A 103 -18.94 -3.55 -2.01
CA GLY A 103 -19.44 -4.22 -3.22
C GLY A 103 -20.34 -3.34 -4.10
N HIS A 104 -21.10 -2.40 -3.51
CA HIS A 104 -22.10 -1.61 -4.22
C HIS A 104 -21.72 -0.14 -4.43
N GLY A 105 -20.76 0.38 -3.62
CA GLY A 105 -20.36 1.79 -3.71
C GLY A 105 -21.41 2.79 -3.23
N GLU A 106 -22.40 2.32 -2.46
CA GLU A 106 -23.47 3.11 -1.87
C GLU A 106 -23.34 3.10 -0.35
N ALA A 107 -23.48 4.26 0.28
CA ALA A 107 -23.41 4.38 1.74
C ALA A 107 -24.57 3.61 2.40
N LEU A 108 -24.28 2.98 3.53
CA LEU A 108 -25.28 2.26 4.34
C LEU A 108 -25.23 2.76 5.78
N THR A 109 -26.38 3.13 6.32
CA THR A 109 -26.52 3.55 7.72
C THR A 109 -27.50 2.64 8.45
N ILE A 110 -27.11 2.13 9.59
CA ILE A 110 -27.92 1.40 10.55
C ILE A 110 -28.16 2.32 11.74
N ASP A 111 -29.36 2.86 11.83
CA ASP A 111 -29.74 3.84 12.86
C ASP A 111 -29.83 3.24 14.27
N ASN A 112 -30.22 1.96 14.36
CA ASN A 112 -30.29 1.24 15.63
C ASN A 112 -29.99 -0.24 15.41
N THR A 113 -28.83 -0.69 15.91
CA THR A 113 -28.35 -2.08 15.78
C THR A 113 -29.24 -3.09 16.51
N GLU A 114 -29.94 -2.69 17.58
CA GLU A 114 -30.84 -3.57 18.32
C GLU A 114 -32.13 -3.92 17.57
N THR A 115 -32.53 -3.07 16.64
CA THR A 115 -33.74 -3.26 15.83
C THR A 115 -33.48 -3.76 14.41
N GLU A 116 -32.20 -3.87 14.02
CA GLU A 116 -31.78 -4.36 12.71
C GLU A 116 -31.56 -5.87 12.73
N PRO A 117 -32.47 -6.67 12.15
CA PRO A 117 -32.42 -8.14 12.28
C PRO A 117 -31.20 -8.80 11.62
N THR A 118 -30.58 -8.12 10.67
CA THR A 118 -29.43 -8.64 9.90
C THR A 118 -28.10 -8.17 10.44
N TYR A 119 -28.12 -7.31 11.48
CA TYR A 119 -26.89 -6.80 12.08
C TYR A 119 -26.13 -7.88 12.83
N GLN A 120 -24.84 -7.97 12.55
CA GLN A 120 -23.94 -8.89 13.24
C GLN A 120 -23.01 -8.09 14.18
N GLU A 121 -23.18 -8.31 15.48
CA GLU A 121 -22.34 -7.64 16.48
C GLU A 121 -20.89 -8.06 16.36
N ASN A 122 -19.99 -7.07 16.41
CA ASN A 122 -18.57 -7.31 16.57
C ASN A 122 -18.24 -7.43 18.07
N PRO A 123 -17.72 -8.59 18.55
CA PRO A 123 -17.42 -8.78 19.97
C PRO A 123 -16.40 -7.77 20.54
N LEU A 124 -15.59 -7.16 19.69
CA LEU A 124 -14.64 -6.11 20.09
C LEU A 124 -15.27 -4.72 20.18
N LEU A 125 -16.49 -4.55 19.68
CA LEU A 125 -17.24 -3.28 19.67
C LEU A 125 -18.64 -3.46 20.28
N PRO A 126 -18.77 -3.98 21.51
CA PRO A 126 -20.07 -4.39 22.09
C PRO A 126 -21.03 -3.22 22.37
N ASN A 127 -20.51 -2.00 22.39
CA ASN A 127 -21.31 -0.81 22.66
C ASN A 127 -21.83 -0.11 21.42
N THR A 128 -21.69 -0.71 20.24
CA THR A 128 -22.26 -0.14 19.00
C THR A 128 -23.78 -0.14 19.07
N ARG A 129 -24.40 1.03 18.87
CA ARG A 129 -25.86 1.22 18.79
C ARG A 129 -26.30 1.75 17.45
N ALA A 130 -25.41 2.41 16.74
CA ALA A 130 -25.62 2.81 15.35
C ALA A 130 -24.29 2.68 14.59
N GLU A 131 -24.37 2.41 13.27
CA GLU A 131 -23.22 2.25 12.39
C GLU A 131 -23.49 2.89 11.04
N THR A 132 -22.52 3.58 10.49
CA THR A 132 -22.57 4.07 9.11
C THR A 132 -21.28 3.70 8.37
N ALA A 133 -21.45 3.09 7.22
CA ALA A 133 -20.38 2.76 6.29
C ALA A 133 -20.50 3.62 5.03
N ILE A 134 -19.41 4.27 4.64
CA ILE A 134 -19.37 5.24 3.55
C ILE A 134 -18.27 4.83 2.57
N PRO A 135 -18.56 4.77 1.25
CA PRO A 135 -17.55 4.35 0.28
C PRO A 135 -16.45 5.40 0.09
N LEU A 136 -15.21 4.96 0.04
CA LEU A 136 -14.06 5.73 -0.42
C LEU A 136 -13.87 5.41 -1.89
N LYS A 137 -14.27 6.31 -2.79
CA LYS A 137 -14.27 6.01 -4.24
C LYS A 137 -13.80 7.17 -5.11
N ILE A 138 -13.20 6.83 -6.25
CA ILE A 138 -12.83 7.75 -7.32
C ILE A 138 -13.56 7.31 -8.59
N GLY A 139 -14.55 8.08 -9.01
CA GLY A 139 -15.45 7.67 -10.08
C GLY A 139 -16.18 6.37 -9.72
N GLU A 140 -16.03 5.34 -10.53
CA GLU A 140 -16.63 4.01 -10.30
C GLU A 140 -15.71 3.08 -9.46
N ARG A 141 -14.44 3.45 -9.23
CA ARG A 141 -13.50 2.62 -8.48
C ARG A 141 -13.67 2.82 -6.98
N ILE A 142 -14.05 1.76 -6.27
CA ILE A 142 -14.11 1.72 -4.82
C ILE A 142 -12.73 1.35 -4.29
N LEU A 143 -12.10 2.28 -3.55
CA LEU A 143 -10.79 2.10 -2.92
C LEU A 143 -10.92 1.44 -1.54
N GLY A 144 -12.05 1.73 -0.86
CA GLY A 144 -12.27 1.28 0.50
C GLY A 144 -13.59 1.74 1.07
N VAL A 145 -13.71 1.65 2.39
CA VAL A 145 -14.88 2.04 3.18
C VAL A 145 -14.43 2.75 4.44
N LEU A 146 -15.02 3.90 4.73
CA LEU A 146 -15.00 4.55 6.02
C LEU A 146 -16.15 3.98 6.85
N ASP A 147 -15.83 3.40 8.00
CA ASP A 147 -16.77 2.75 8.89
C ASP A 147 -16.78 3.47 10.25
N VAL A 148 -17.94 3.93 10.68
CA VAL A 148 -18.09 4.75 11.89
C VAL A 148 -19.19 4.20 12.77
N HIS A 149 -18.89 4.02 14.06
CA HIS A 149 -19.82 3.49 15.05
C HIS A 149 -20.12 4.51 16.12
N SER A 150 -21.36 4.52 16.60
CA SER A 150 -21.82 5.29 17.74
C SER A 150 -22.37 4.36 18.84
N ASN A 151 -22.18 4.76 20.08
CA ASN A 151 -22.83 4.13 21.24
C ASN A 151 -24.22 4.67 21.55
N GLU A 152 -24.72 5.57 20.70
CA GLU A 152 -26.08 6.12 20.76
C GLU A 152 -26.83 5.72 19.48
N PRO A 153 -28.08 5.24 19.59
CA PRO A 153 -28.92 5.01 18.40
C PRO A 153 -29.31 6.34 17.77
N TYR A 154 -29.57 6.32 16.45
CA TYR A 154 -29.95 7.49 15.67
C TYR A 154 -28.91 8.63 15.69
N ALA A 155 -27.64 8.32 15.93
CA ALA A 155 -26.56 9.30 16.01
C ALA A 155 -26.22 9.96 14.66
N PHE A 156 -26.51 9.30 13.55
CA PHE A 156 -26.11 9.74 12.23
C PHE A 156 -27.22 10.57 11.55
N SER A 157 -27.32 11.85 11.95
CA SER A 157 -28.22 12.78 11.27
C SER A 157 -27.81 12.98 9.80
N GLN A 158 -28.73 13.45 8.97
CA GLN A 158 -28.44 13.72 7.56
C GLN A 158 -27.26 14.72 7.38
N GLU A 159 -27.11 15.69 8.29
CA GLU A 159 -26.00 16.65 8.28
C GLU A 159 -24.66 15.97 8.58
N ILE A 160 -24.64 15.05 9.55
CA ILE A 160 -23.45 14.26 9.90
C ILE A 160 -23.05 13.37 8.72
N ILE A 161 -24.00 12.66 8.12
CA ILE A 161 -23.76 11.81 6.95
C ILE A 161 -23.20 12.63 5.78
N GLN A 162 -23.75 13.81 5.50
CA GLN A 162 -23.23 14.70 4.45
C GLN A 162 -21.77 15.12 4.74
N THR A 163 -21.44 15.45 5.98
CA THR A 163 -20.09 15.82 6.38
C THR A 163 -19.12 14.64 6.25
N LEU A 164 -19.53 13.45 6.71
CA LEU A 164 -18.72 12.23 6.57
C LEU A 164 -18.51 11.85 5.10
N ASN A 165 -19.50 12.05 4.22
CA ASN A 165 -19.31 11.83 2.78
C ASN A 165 -18.25 12.77 2.19
N ILE A 166 -18.25 14.06 2.57
CA ILE A 166 -17.22 15.01 2.10
C ILE A 166 -15.85 14.56 2.58
N ILE A 167 -15.72 14.11 3.82
CA ILE A 167 -14.45 13.58 4.37
C ILE A 167 -14.05 12.32 3.60
N ALA A 168 -14.97 11.41 3.34
CA ALA A 168 -14.73 10.17 2.59
C ALA A 168 -14.25 10.44 1.16
N ASP A 169 -14.85 11.40 0.46
CA ASP A 169 -14.43 11.82 -0.87
C ASP A 169 -12.98 12.35 -0.86
N GLN A 170 -12.64 13.17 0.13
CA GLN A 170 -11.28 13.70 0.26
C GLN A 170 -10.26 12.63 0.67
N LEU A 171 -10.66 11.71 1.55
CA LEU A 171 -9.84 10.55 1.88
C LEU A 171 -9.56 9.69 0.65
N ALA A 172 -10.58 9.44 -0.17
CA ALA A 172 -10.40 8.71 -1.41
C ALA A 172 -9.38 9.38 -2.35
N VAL A 173 -9.43 10.71 -2.48
CA VAL A 173 -8.43 11.49 -3.24
C VAL A 173 -7.04 11.36 -2.61
N GLY A 174 -6.93 11.50 -1.28
CA GLY A 174 -5.65 11.35 -0.56
C GLY A 174 -5.05 9.96 -0.73
N ILE A 175 -5.84 8.90 -0.57
CA ILE A 175 -5.43 7.51 -0.76
C ILE A 175 -4.93 7.30 -2.19
N ASN A 176 -5.71 7.72 -3.19
CA ASN A 176 -5.31 7.59 -4.60
C ASN A 176 -4.02 8.35 -4.92
N ASN A 177 -3.83 9.53 -4.35
CA ASN A 177 -2.59 10.31 -4.53
C ASN A 177 -1.38 9.60 -3.92
N THR A 178 -1.52 9.00 -2.73
CA THR A 178 -0.42 8.24 -2.10
C THR A 178 -0.08 6.98 -2.88
N GLU A 179 -1.08 6.27 -3.42
CA GLU A 179 -0.86 5.11 -4.31
C GLU A 179 -0.12 5.51 -5.58
N LEU A 180 -0.59 6.55 -6.29
CA LEU A 180 0.06 7.06 -7.50
C LEU A 180 1.48 7.56 -7.25
N PHE A 181 1.71 8.21 -6.10
CA PHE A 181 3.04 8.67 -5.72
C PHE A 181 3.99 7.48 -5.49
N ALA A 182 3.55 6.46 -4.75
CA ALA A 182 4.33 5.25 -4.51
C ALA A 182 4.67 4.52 -5.84
N GLU A 183 3.71 4.35 -6.72
CA GLU A 183 3.90 3.77 -8.05
C GLU A 183 4.90 4.59 -8.88
N THR A 184 4.75 5.92 -8.88
CA THR A 184 5.66 6.82 -9.60
C THR A 184 7.10 6.72 -9.08
N GLN A 185 7.29 6.64 -7.76
CA GLN A 185 8.62 6.48 -7.14
C GLN A 185 9.25 5.13 -7.52
N GLU A 186 8.47 4.08 -7.54
CA GLU A 186 8.93 2.75 -7.96
C GLU A 186 9.37 2.76 -9.43
N HIS A 187 8.55 3.32 -10.32
CA HIS A 187 8.89 3.49 -11.74
C HIS A 187 10.15 4.33 -11.95
N LEU A 188 10.30 5.45 -11.23
CA LEU A 188 11.49 6.29 -11.28
C LEU A 188 12.73 5.53 -10.80
N SER A 189 12.61 4.73 -9.77
CA SER A 189 13.71 3.90 -9.26
C SER A 189 14.14 2.86 -10.28
N GLN A 190 13.19 2.18 -10.93
CA GLN A 190 13.44 1.23 -12.02
C GLN A 190 14.10 1.92 -13.23
N HIS A 191 13.60 3.08 -13.64
CA HIS A 191 14.19 3.86 -14.74
C HIS A 191 15.61 4.32 -14.44
N ARG A 192 15.87 4.81 -13.24
CA ARG A 192 17.22 5.20 -12.80
C ARG A 192 18.18 4.02 -12.84
N LEU A 193 17.75 2.85 -12.38
CA LEU A 193 18.53 1.61 -12.43
C LEU A 193 18.93 1.28 -13.86
N ILE A 194 17.96 1.17 -14.77
CA ILE A 194 18.19 0.84 -16.17
C ILE A 194 19.12 1.87 -16.83
N HIS A 195 18.86 3.16 -16.59
CA HIS A 195 19.66 4.24 -17.14
C HIS A 195 21.10 4.19 -16.64
N HIS A 196 21.31 3.96 -15.34
CA HIS A 196 22.65 3.89 -14.75
C HIS A 196 23.44 2.71 -15.31
N ILE A 197 22.84 1.53 -15.37
CA ILE A 197 23.48 0.32 -15.95
C ILE A 197 23.83 0.57 -17.43
N THR A 198 22.87 1.07 -18.19
CA THR A 198 23.06 1.30 -19.64
C THR A 198 24.14 2.35 -19.91
N THR A 199 24.15 3.44 -19.15
CA THR A 199 25.13 4.53 -19.34
C THR A 199 26.52 4.07 -18.90
N SER A 200 26.63 3.36 -17.78
CA SER A 200 27.90 2.81 -17.29
C SER A 200 28.48 1.77 -18.27
N ALA A 201 27.64 0.91 -18.82
CA ALA A 201 28.05 -0.05 -19.84
C ALA A 201 28.42 0.61 -21.19
N ALA A 202 27.72 1.66 -21.58
CA ALA A 202 27.94 2.36 -22.85
C ALA A 202 29.16 3.31 -22.83
N SER A 203 29.63 3.70 -21.66
CA SER A 203 30.84 4.55 -21.52
C SER A 203 32.15 3.77 -21.71
N GLY A 204 32.11 2.43 -21.65
CA GLY A 204 33.26 1.58 -21.88
C GLY A 204 33.63 1.48 -23.37
N THR A 205 34.90 1.67 -23.69
CA THR A 205 35.45 1.47 -25.05
C THR A 205 35.86 0.02 -25.31
N THR A 206 35.96 -0.76 -24.23
CA THR A 206 36.28 -2.20 -24.25
C THR A 206 35.19 -3.02 -23.56
N LEU A 207 35.09 -4.31 -23.87
CA LEU A 207 34.18 -5.23 -23.19
C LEU A 207 34.41 -5.24 -21.66
N GLU A 208 35.65 -5.20 -21.24
CA GLU A 208 36.04 -5.19 -19.83
C GLU A 208 35.53 -3.93 -19.12
N GLU A 209 35.72 -2.75 -19.71
CA GLU A 209 35.20 -1.48 -19.16
C GLU A 209 33.67 -1.49 -19.08
N ALA A 210 32.98 -2.00 -20.10
CA ALA A 210 31.54 -2.11 -20.12
C ALA A 210 31.01 -3.05 -19.02
N LEU A 211 31.63 -4.20 -18.81
CA LEU A 211 31.27 -5.15 -17.76
C LEU A 211 31.55 -4.59 -16.37
N ASN A 212 32.66 -3.93 -16.16
CA ASN A 212 33.00 -3.28 -14.89
C ASN A 212 32.01 -2.15 -14.59
N GLY A 213 31.65 -1.33 -15.54
CA GLY A 213 30.63 -0.31 -15.40
C GLY A 213 29.26 -0.89 -15.03
N ALA A 214 28.86 -2.01 -15.65
CA ALA A 214 27.62 -2.70 -15.34
C ALA A 214 27.60 -3.27 -13.92
N VAL A 215 28.68 -3.91 -13.47
CA VAL A 215 28.81 -4.45 -12.11
C VAL A 215 28.74 -3.35 -11.04
N GLN A 216 29.42 -2.21 -11.28
CA GLN A 216 29.34 -1.04 -10.39
C GLN A 216 27.92 -0.48 -10.31
N GLY A 217 27.27 -0.32 -11.46
CA GLY A 217 25.88 0.15 -11.52
C GLY A 217 24.91 -0.77 -10.75
N LEU A 218 25.07 -2.08 -10.91
CA LEU A 218 24.27 -3.08 -10.19
C LEU A 218 24.52 -3.03 -8.68
N GLN A 219 25.77 -2.93 -8.24
CA GLN A 219 26.11 -2.84 -6.81
C GLN A 219 25.49 -1.61 -6.16
N VAL A 220 25.67 -0.45 -6.76
CA VAL A 220 25.13 0.82 -6.23
C VAL A 220 23.60 0.78 -6.12
N THR A 221 22.95 0.13 -7.08
CA THR A 221 21.48 0.14 -7.16
C THR A 221 20.82 -0.94 -6.33
N LEU A 222 21.37 -2.15 -6.33
CA LEU A 222 20.82 -3.30 -5.59
C LEU A 222 21.34 -3.39 -4.16
N GLY A 223 22.43 -2.68 -3.82
CA GLY A 223 23.02 -2.68 -2.48
C GLY A 223 23.66 -4.02 -2.09
N GLY A 224 23.99 -4.88 -3.06
CA GLY A 224 24.61 -6.18 -2.81
C GLY A 224 26.06 -6.04 -2.35
N ASP A 225 26.47 -6.85 -1.37
CA ASP A 225 27.88 -6.89 -0.90
C ASP A 225 28.81 -7.36 -2.00
N ARG A 226 28.34 -8.27 -2.85
CA ARG A 226 29.09 -8.87 -3.96
C ARG A 226 28.22 -8.97 -5.20
N VAL A 227 28.77 -8.55 -6.32
CA VAL A 227 28.12 -8.63 -7.63
C VAL A 227 29.14 -9.15 -8.64
N ALA A 228 28.75 -10.10 -9.48
CA ALA A 228 29.60 -10.62 -10.54
C ALA A 228 28.81 -10.85 -11.82
N ILE A 229 29.44 -10.56 -12.97
CA ILE A 229 28.96 -10.97 -14.29
C ILE A 229 29.84 -12.13 -14.75
N LEU A 230 29.24 -13.27 -14.99
CA LEU A 230 29.92 -14.45 -15.49
C LEU A 230 29.63 -14.66 -16.97
N LEU A 231 30.65 -14.98 -17.71
CA LEU A 231 30.58 -15.22 -19.14
C LEU A 231 30.76 -16.71 -19.44
N ALA A 232 29.88 -17.25 -20.27
CA ALA A 232 30.04 -18.61 -20.78
C ALA A 232 31.14 -18.63 -21.87
N ASN A 233 31.97 -19.65 -21.85
CA ASN A 233 32.90 -19.89 -22.95
C ASN A 233 32.13 -20.28 -24.24
N ASN A 234 32.79 -20.20 -25.40
CA ASN A 234 32.15 -20.46 -26.70
C ASN A 234 31.51 -21.87 -26.82
N LYS A 235 31.98 -22.84 -26.05
CA LYS A 235 31.45 -24.21 -26.03
C LYS A 235 30.36 -24.43 -24.98
N GLN A 236 30.04 -23.39 -24.16
CA GLN A 236 29.11 -23.47 -23.04
C GLN A 236 29.44 -24.60 -22.03
N GLU A 237 30.73 -24.84 -21.81
CA GLU A 237 31.21 -25.84 -20.87
C GLU A 237 31.34 -25.28 -19.45
N LYS A 238 31.70 -23.98 -19.35
CA LYS A 238 31.96 -23.29 -18.07
C LYS A 238 31.66 -21.81 -18.13
N LEU A 239 31.47 -21.25 -16.94
CA LEU A 239 31.33 -19.83 -16.68
C LEU A 239 32.62 -19.33 -16.03
N THR A 240 33.12 -18.19 -16.50
CA THR A 240 34.24 -17.47 -15.94
C THR A 240 33.86 -16.05 -15.60
N VAL A 241 34.55 -15.42 -14.64
CA VAL A 241 34.23 -14.04 -14.26
C VAL A 241 34.63 -13.10 -15.41
N GLY A 242 33.63 -12.33 -15.88
CA GLY A 242 33.86 -11.22 -16.81
C GLY A 242 34.13 -9.91 -16.08
N ALA A 243 33.41 -9.66 -14.98
CA ALA A 243 33.63 -8.56 -14.05
C ALA A 243 33.06 -8.92 -12.69
N ALA A 244 33.64 -8.43 -11.61
CA ALA A 244 33.17 -8.68 -10.25
C ALA A 244 33.54 -7.52 -9.32
N ILE A 245 32.72 -7.32 -8.29
CA ILE A 245 32.97 -6.36 -7.21
C ILE A 245 32.59 -7.00 -5.87
N GLY A 246 33.39 -6.72 -4.82
CA GLY A 246 33.20 -7.31 -3.50
C GLY A 246 33.83 -8.69 -3.34
N TYR A 247 34.61 -9.17 -4.31
CA TYR A 247 35.39 -10.41 -4.27
C TYR A 247 36.88 -10.10 -4.16
N SER A 248 37.66 -10.97 -3.51
CA SER A 248 39.13 -10.91 -3.57
C SER A 248 39.66 -11.41 -4.92
N GLU A 249 40.89 -11.05 -5.27
CA GLU A 249 41.51 -11.55 -6.49
C GLU A 249 41.66 -13.09 -6.46
N GLU A 250 41.85 -13.65 -5.28
CA GLU A 250 41.95 -15.10 -5.05
C GLU A 250 40.58 -15.77 -5.34
N ASP A 251 39.48 -15.21 -4.78
CA ASP A 251 38.12 -15.70 -5.04
C ASP A 251 37.80 -15.67 -6.54
N ILE A 252 38.13 -14.56 -7.22
CA ILE A 252 37.89 -14.39 -8.66
C ILE A 252 38.61 -15.44 -9.48
N ALA A 253 39.88 -15.76 -9.13
CA ALA A 253 40.69 -16.75 -9.84
C ALA A 253 40.15 -18.18 -9.67
N GLU A 254 39.53 -18.48 -8.54
CA GLU A 254 38.93 -19.78 -8.25
C GLU A 254 37.53 -19.96 -8.89
N ILE A 255 36.83 -18.89 -9.27
CA ILE A 255 35.50 -18.97 -9.89
C ILE A 255 35.61 -19.57 -11.30
N ASN A 256 35.36 -20.85 -11.41
CA ASN A 256 35.33 -21.59 -12.64
C ASN A 256 34.16 -22.60 -12.59
N ILE A 257 32.96 -22.11 -12.85
CA ILE A 257 31.73 -22.85 -12.63
C ILE A 257 31.34 -23.67 -13.86
N PRO A 258 31.26 -25.02 -13.75
CA PRO A 258 30.75 -25.82 -14.85
C PRO A 258 29.34 -25.44 -15.23
N PHE A 259 29.06 -25.35 -16.52
CA PHE A 259 27.75 -24.97 -17.05
C PHE A 259 26.68 -25.98 -16.60
N GLY A 260 25.69 -25.53 -15.85
CA GLY A 260 24.65 -26.35 -15.25
C GLY A 260 24.93 -26.78 -13.81
N SER A 261 26.07 -26.46 -13.24
CA SER A 261 26.42 -26.76 -11.84
C SER A 261 26.34 -25.53 -10.95
N GLY A 262 26.02 -25.73 -9.70
CA GLY A 262 25.82 -24.62 -8.76
C GLY A 262 24.56 -23.79 -9.08
N ILE A 263 24.34 -22.73 -8.34
CA ILE A 263 23.21 -21.78 -8.54
C ILE A 263 23.37 -21.09 -9.89
N THR A 264 24.49 -20.45 -10.12
CA THR A 264 24.78 -19.65 -11.32
C THR A 264 24.84 -20.53 -12.58
N GLY A 265 25.50 -21.70 -12.51
CA GLY A 265 25.54 -22.65 -13.64
C GLY A 265 24.17 -23.24 -13.95
N TRP A 266 23.33 -23.46 -12.96
CA TRP A 266 21.94 -23.90 -13.16
C TRP A 266 21.13 -22.82 -13.90
N VAL A 267 21.26 -21.55 -13.49
CA VAL A 267 20.61 -20.42 -14.13
C VAL A 267 21.06 -20.30 -15.60
N ALA A 268 22.36 -20.37 -15.87
CA ALA A 268 22.91 -20.33 -17.22
C ALA A 268 22.34 -21.43 -18.12
N ARG A 269 22.17 -22.66 -17.61
CA ARG A 269 21.59 -23.78 -18.36
C ARG A 269 20.09 -23.65 -18.59
N ASN A 270 19.35 -23.27 -17.54
CA ASN A 270 17.89 -23.28 -17.57
C ASN A 270 17.31 -21.96 -18.08
N LYS A 271 18.09 -20.88 -18.15
CA LYS A 271 17.68 -19.52 -18.56
C LYS A 271 16.50 -19.02 -17.73
N LYS A 272 16.53 -19.29 -16.43
CA LYS A 272 15.52 -18.90 -15.46
C LYS A 272 16.20 -18.28 -14.26
N LEU A 273 15.72 -17.12 -13.86
CA LEU A 273 16.08 -16.45 -12.62
C LEU A 273 15.91 -17.40 -11.42
N LEU A 274 16.83 -17.31 -10.46
CA LEU A 274 16.80 -18.05 -9.21
C LEU A 274 17.14 -17.12 -8.05
N ARG A 275 16.23 -16.99 -7.10
CA ARG A 275 16.42 -16.29 -5.84
C ARG A 275 16.54 -17.30 -4.71
N ILE A 276 17.60 -17.22 -3.94
CA ILE A 276 17.89 -18.06 -2.78
C ILE A 276 18.00 -17.17 -1.56
N ASP A 277 17.08 -17.32 -0.62
CA ASP A 277 17.04 -16.51 0.60
C ASP A 277 18.00 -17.02 1.70
N ASP A 278 18.36 -18.31 1.67
CA ASP A 278 19.33 -18.94 2.57
C ASP A 278 20.26 -19.86 1.75
N ALA A 279 21.34 -19.29 1.22
CA ALA A 279 22.25 -19.98 0.32
C ALA A 279 22.91 -21.25 0.92
N PRO A 280 23.36 -21.26 2.19
CA PRO A 280 23.92 -22.45 2.81
C PRO A 280 23.00 -23.68 2.85
N THR A 281 21.69 -23.49 2.78
CA THR A 281 20.71 -24.59 2.82
C THR A 281 20.34 -25.13 1.45
N ASP A 282 20.67 -24.42 0.36
CA ASP A 282 20.40 -24.89 -1.00
C ASP A 282 21.45 -25.90 -1.45
N SER A 283 21.00 -27.09 -1.84
CA SER A 283 21.90 -28.19 -2.26
C SER A 283 22.75 -27.89 -3.50
N ARG A 284 22.43 -26.82 -4.23
CA ARG A 284 23.17 -26.36 -5.42
C ARG A 284 24.25 -25.34 -5.06
N TYR A 285 24.22 -24.79 -3.83
CA TYR A 285 25.15 -23.75 -3.44
C TYR A 285 26.58 -24.25 -3.35
N PHE A 286 27.49 -23.58 -4.05
CA PHE A 286 28.93 -23.72 -3.89
C PHE A 286 29.49 -22.51 -3.15
N ALA A 287 30.04 -22.73 -1.98
CA ALA A 287 30.62 -21.66 -1.19
C ALA A 287 31.93 -21.18 -1.82
N VAL A 288 31.88 -20.13 -2.60
CA VAL A 288 33.06 -19.35 -3.01
C VAL A 288 33.51 -18.46 -1.86
N SER A 289 32.63 -18.15 -0.92
CA SER A 289 32.94 -17.39 0.30
C SER A 289 32.05 -17.84 1.44
N ALA A 290 32.61 -18.00 2.62
CA ALA A 290 31.96 -18.50 3.83
C ALA A 290 30.80 -17.60 4.35
N ASN A 291 30.70 -16.36 3.86
CA ASN A 291 29.76 -15.35 4.41
C ASN A 291 28.53 -15.07 3.54
N THR A 292 28.33 -15.81 2.45
CA THR A 292 27.13 -15.61 1.61
C THR A 292 25.89 -16.16 2.32
N ARG A 293 24.87 -15.32 2.48
CA ARG A 293 23.58 -15.68 3.10
C ARG A 293 22.50 -15.86 2.08
N SER A 294 22.43 -14.99 1.09
CA SER A 294 21.42 -15.04 0.03
C SER A 294 22.09 -14.81 -1.32
N GLU A 295 21.47 -15.31 -2.38
CA GLU A 295 21.98 -15.18 -3.75
C GLU A 295 20.81 -14.96 -4.72
N LEU A 296 20.99 -14.00 -5.62
CA LEU A 296 20.13 -13.82 -6.77
C LEU A 296 20.97 -14.05 -8.03
N ALA A 297 20.59 -15.02 -8.83
CA ALA A 297 21.21 -15.31 -10.11
C ALA A 297 20.20 -15.15 -11.25
N ILE A 298 20.59 -14.46 -12.31
CA ILE A 298 19.74 -14.09 -13.45
C ILE A 298 20.38 -14.59 -14.74
#